data_f419aeb6da1739df48f91b88de4a6208
#
_entry.id   f419aeb6da1739df48f91b88de4a6208
#
_cell.length_a   1.000
_cell.length_b   1.000
_cell.length_c   1.000
_cell.angle_alpha   90.00
_cell.angle_beta   90.00
_cell.angle_gamma   90.00
#
_symmetry.space_group_name_H-M   'P 1'
#
loop_
_entity.id
_entity.type
_entity.pdbx_description
1 polymer ?
#
loop_
_entity_poly.entity_id
_entity_poly.type
_entity_poly.pdbx_seq_one_letter_code
_entity_poly.pdbx_strand_id
1 'polypeptide(L)'
;MSNPAINPPAAIITPALEQPALPAKINRIGLFGITAGHTSVDMQTGSLAVLLPLLLTQFNLSYGMAALIVSVNNLIIAVAQPLFGIMGDRKPMRWLMFVGCVLCGTAMVSVMFLPTYGLVIAAVVLSGIGSAMFHPEALSAMRDVSGDKPETGTSVFFFGGNLGFALGPLLATTLIAAAGKFGALGMIVPTVIGLVLLLSQRRLIARGGGVVKARSVAAQSQASSRRRVVWLVVFLLALIAIRSAILSGLQTFIPLYFDRYTSVPHSEVAMMVTVLIFTGAFGTLMGGTISERIGRRNTMCMAMVVVLAALLVFMRAEGVAQFVALGVAGAFITMPWPISVVMVQEAMPNNVGLASGLTLGLAYGASGLAVSLMGGMADVAGLPAVMTLITLLPIAVFGMSLFVPERAR
;
A
#
# COMPACT_ATOMS: atom_id res chain seq x y z
N MET A 1 63.52 -15.55 -45.66
CA MET A 1 63.30 -15.51 -44.17
C MET A 1 61.84 -15.19 -43.97
N SER A 2 61.01 -16.20 -43.76
CA SER A 2 59.58 -16.13 -43.57
C SER A 2 59.28 -15.98 -42.07
N ASN A 3 58.52 -14.92 -41.72
CA ASN A 3 58.11 -14.59 -40.37
C ASN A 3 56.96 -15.53 -39.93
N PRO A 4 57.06 -16.22 -38.78
CA PRO A 4 55.96 -17.07 -38.31
C PRO A 4 54.82 -16.21 -37.74
N ALA A 5 53.62 -16.40 -38.27
CA ALA A 5 52.39 -15.78 -37.78
C ALA A 5 52.08 -16.27 -36.36
N ILE A 6 52.05 -15.34 -35.40
CA ILE A 6 51.60 -15.61 -34.04
C ILE A 6 50.08 -15.70 -34.03
N ASN A 7 49.54 -16.91 -33.85
CA ASN A 7 48.12 -17.11 -33.60
C ASN A 7 47.73 -16.47 -32.27
N PRO A 8 46.65 -15.63 -32.22
CA PRO A 8 46.14 -15.13 -30.98
C PRO A 8 45.58 -16.29 -30.11
N PRO A 9 45.72 -16.23 -28.79
CA PRO A 9 45.21 -17.29 -27.92
C PRO A 9 43.68 -17.40 -28.05
N ALA A 10 43.22 -18.66 -28.14
CA ALA A 10 41.79 -18.97 -28.22
C ALA A 10 41.06 -18.33 -27.04
N ALA A 11 40.08 -17.45 -27.35
CA ALA A 11 39.22 -16.87 -26.35
C ALA A 11 38.51 -18.01 -25.60
N ILE A 12 38.74 -18.10 -24.30
CA ILE A 12 38.00 -18.97 -23.39
C ILE A 12 36.56 -18.47 -23.40
N ILE A 13 35.71 -19.14 -24.22
CA ILE A 13 34.26 -18.95 -24.18
C ILE A 13 33.80 -19.55 -22.85
N THR A 14 33.76 -18.74 -21.81
CA THR A 14 33.01 -19.09 -20.61
C THR A 14 31.54 -19.26 -21.02
N PRO A 15 30.92 -20.44 -20.76
CA PRO A 15 29.52 -20.65 -21.08
C PRO A 15 28.73 -19.54 -20.33
N ALA A 16 27.99 -18.78 -21.11
CA ALA A 16 27.06 -17.79 -20.53
C ALA A 16 26.14 -18.59 -19.61
N LEU A 17 26.23 -18.32 -18.31
CA LEU A 17 25.26 -18.84 -17.33
C LEU A 17 23.87 -18.47 -17.85
N GLU A 18 23.12 -19.45 -18.31
CA GLU A 18 21.71 -19.26 -18.69
C GLU A 18 20.98 -18.61 -17.54
N GLN A 19 20.67 -17.36 -17.70
CA GLN A 19 19.91 -16.61 -16.69
C GLN A 19 18.50 -17.20 -16.68
N PRO A 20 17.98 -17.59 -15.51
CA PRO A 20 16.61 -18.06 -15.41
C PRO A 20 15.69 -16.94 -15.89
N ALA A 21 15.06 -17.14 -17.05
CA ALA A 21 14.08 -16.22 -17.58
C ALA A 21 12.92 -16.09 -16.56
N LEU A 22 12.45 -14.87 -16.34
CA LEU A 22 11.19 -14.67 -15.61
C LEU A 22 10.11 -15.50 -16.31
N PRO A 23 9.16 -16.10 -15.56
CA PRO A 23 8.03 -16.74 -16.19
C PRO A 23 7.33 -15.69 -17.07
N ALA A 24 7.15 -16.02 -18.35
CA ALA A 24 6.50 -15.14 -19.33
C ALA A 24 5.03 -14.84 -18.98
N LYS A 25 4.48 -15.56 -18.00
CA LYS A 25 3.08 -15.45 -17.55
C LYS A 25 2.99 -15.30 -16.05
N ILE A 26 1.93 -14.59 -15.60
CA ILE A 26 1.58 -14.46 -14.19
C ILE A 26 1.43 -15.86 -13.55
N ASN A 27 2.11 -16.08 -12.43
CA ASN A 27 1.88 -17.25 -11.59
C ASN A 27 0.65 -16.99 -10.68
N ARG A 28 -0.52 -17.41 -11.14
CA ARG A 28 -1.79 -17.16 -10.47
C ARG A 28 -1.86 -17.75 -9.06
N ILE A 29 -1.21 -18.89 -8.82
CA ILE A 29 -1.24 -19.57 -7.51
C ILE A 29 -0.39 -18.79 -6.51
N GLY A 30 0.83 -18.39 -6.89
CA GLY A 30 1.69 -17.54 -6.07
C GLY A 30 1.04 -16.17 -5.76
N LEU A 31 0.45 -15.55 -6.79
CA LEU A 31 -0.29 -14.30 -6.68
C LEU A 31 -1.43 -14.41 -5.66
N PHE A 32 -2.26 -15.47 -5.75
CA PHE A 32 -3.35 -15.71 -4.81
C PHE A 32 -2.86 -15.91 -3.38
N GLY A 33 -1.83 -16.73 -3.17
CA GLY A 33 -1.28 -17.00 -1.83
C GLY A 33 -0.72 -15.75 -1.15
N ILE A 34 0.04 -14.93 -1.89
CA ILE A 34 0.61 -13.67 -1.36
C ILE A 34 -0.52 -12.67 -1.08
N THR A 35 -1.51 -12.55 -1.98
CA THR A 35 -2.66 -11.67 -1.80
C THR A 35 -3.51 -12.07 -0.59
N ALA A 36 -3.76 -13.36 -0.40
CA ALA A 36 -4.50 -13.87 0.77
C ALA A 36 -3.76 -13.56 2.09
N GLY A 37 -2.43 -13.72 2.10
CA GLY A 37 -1.60 -13.29 3.23
C GLY A 37 -1.73 -11.80 3.51
N HIS A 38 -1.70 -10.96 2.48
CA HIS A 38 -1.90 -9.52 2.59
C HIS A 38 -3.28 -9.16 3.14
N THR A 39 -4.33 -9.77 2.59
CA THR A 39 -5.71 -9.61 3.09
C THR A 39 -5.78 -9.92 4.58
N SER A 40 -5.13 -10.99 5.04
CA SER A 40 -5.19 -11.38 6.45
C SER A 40 -4.45 -10.41 7.37
N VAL A 41 -3.29 -9.89 6.95
CA VAL A 41 -2.51 -8.90 7.73
C VAL A 41 -3.26 -7.58 7.83
N ASP A 42 -3.82 -7.09 6.73
CA ASP A 42 -4.55 -5.83 6.71
C ASP A 42 -5.91 -5.92 7.39
N MET A 43 -6.52 -7.11 7.44
CA MET A 43 -7.73 -7.38 8.24
C MET A 43 -7.46 -7.16 9.73
N GLN A 44 -6.30 -7.58 10.23
CA GLN A 44 -5.89 -7.33 11.61
C GLN A 44 -5.65 -5.83 11.87
N THR A 45 -4.91 -5.18 10.98
CA THR A 45 -4.61 -3.74 11.11
C THR A 45 -5.90 -2.90 11.07
N GLY A 46 -6.82 -3.20 10.15
CA GLY A 46 -8.10 -2.52 10.03
C GLY A 46 -9.02 -2.72 11.24
N SER A 47 -8.95 -3.87 11.91
CA SER A 47 -9.79 -4.16 13.09
C SER A 47 -9.49 -3.26 14.29
N LEU A 48 -8.30 -2.67 14.38
CA LEU A 48 -7.89 -1.82 15.51
C LEU A 48 -8.90 -0.71 15.80
N ALA A 49 -9.46 -0.08 14.76
CA ALA A 49 -10.42 1.01 14.91
C ALA A 49 -11.67 0.61 15.71
N VAL A 50 -12.16 -0.61 15.53
CA VAL A 50 -13.35 -1.16 16.22
C VAL A 50 -13.02 -1.55 17.67
N LEU A 51 -11.77 -1.89 17.96
CA LEU A 51 -11.34 -2.23 19.31
C LEU A 51 -11.20 -0.99 20.22
N LEU A 52 -10.99 0.21 19.65
CA LEU A 52 -10.76 1.43 20.43
C LEU A 52 -11.87 1.77 21.42
N PRO A 53 -13.18 1.78 21.06
CA PRO A 53 -14.25 2.07 22.02
C PRO A 53 -14.27 1.09 23.20
N LEU A 54 -13.95 -0.18 22.96
CA LEU A 54 -13.87 -1.21 24.00
C LEU A 54 -12.68 -0.96 24.93
N LEU A 55 -11.53 -0.59 24.39
CA LEU A 55 -10.34 -0.23 25.17
C LEU A 55 -10.54 1.05 25.97
N LEU A 56 -11.22 2.06 25.39
CA LEU A 56 -11.61 3.28 26.10
C LEU A 56 -12.38 2.96 27.37
N THR A 57 -13.39 2.10 27.26
CA THR A 57 -14.22 1.68 28.41
C THR A 57 -13.44 0.79 29.38
N GLN A 58 -12.69 -0.20 28.87
CA GLN A 58 -11.95 -1.16 29.69
C GLN A 58 -10.90 -0.50 30.61
N PHE A 59 -10.18 0.50 30.09
CA PHE A 59 -9.06 1.15 30.77
C PHE A 59 -9.36 2.60 31.19
N ASN A 60 -10.59 3.07 31.02
CA ASN A 60 -10.99 4.46 31.29
C ASN A 60 -10.05 5.48 30.64
N LEU A 61 -9.77 5.28 29.33
CA LEU A 61 -8.81 6.09 28.59
C LEU A 61 -9.40 7.44 28.21
N SER A 62 -8.54 8.46 28.12
CA SER A 62 -8.87 9.68 27.38
C SER A 62 -8.87 9.44 25.87
N TYR A 63 -9.54 10.31 25.11
CA TYR A 63 -9.49 10.24 23.63
C TYR A 63 -8.06 10.38 23.08
N GLY A 64 -7.22 11.19 23.76
CA GLY A 64 -5.80 11.31 23.41
C GLY A 64 -5.02 10.01 23.57
N MET A 65 -5.29 9.24 24.65
CA MET A 65 -4.68 7.92 24.85
C MET A 65 -5.16 6.91 23.82
N ALA A 66 -6.43 6.94 23.43
CA ALA A 66 -6.93 6.09 22.35
C ALA A 66 -6.33 6.46 20.99
N ALA A 67 -6.21 7.73 20.69
CA ALA A 67 -5.54 8.21 19.47
C ALA A 67 -4.05 7.81 19.44
N LEU A 68 -3.38 7.79 20.59
CA LEU A 68 -1.99 7.34 20.71
C LEU A 68 -1.80 5.88 20.27
N ILE A 69 -2.76 4.98 20.57
CA ILE A 69 -2.74 3.59 20.13
C ILE A 69 -2.61 3.52 18.59
N VAL A 70 -3.46 4.25 17.88
CA VAL A 70 -3.45 4.27 16.39
C VAL A 70 -2.19 4.94 15.87
N SER A 71 -1.79 6.06 16.47
CA SER A 71 -0.62 6.82 16.05
C SER A 71 0.67 6.03 16.18
N VAL A 72 0.82 5.30 17.27
CA VAL A 72 1.98 4.41 17.49
C VAL A 72 2.00 3.29 16.46
N ASN A 73 0.87 2.64 16.19
CA ASN A 73 0.80 1.60 15.16
C ASN A 73 1.25 2.12 13.79
N ASN A 74 0.68 3.26 13.37
CA ASN A 74 1.00 3.84 12.06
C ASN A 74 2.45 4.31 11.97
N LEU A 75 3.00 4.90 13.04
CA LEU A 75 4.39 5.33 13.10
C LEU A 75 5.36 4.15 13.00
N ILE A 76 5.10 3.08 13.75
CA ILE A 76 5.92 1.86 13.68
C ILE A 76 5.90 1.28 12.28
N ILE A 77 4.72 1.16 11.66
CA ILE A 77 4.59 0.68 10.29
C ILE A 77 5.39 1.57 9.33
N ALA A 78 5.21 2.89 9.41
CA ALA A 78 5.87 3.85 8.51
C ALA A 78 7.40 3.79 8.59
N VAL A 79 7.96 3.65 9.79
CA VAL A 79 9.41 3.65 10.01
C VAL A 79 10.03 2.26 9.78
N ALA A 80 9.36 1.20 10.21
CA ALA A 80 9.92 -0.15 10.15
C ALA A 80 9.85 -0.77 8.74
N GLN A 81 8.87 -0.41 7.91
CA GLN A 81 8.77 -0.94 6.54
C GLN A 81 10.03 -0.67 5.68
N PRO A 82 10.57 0.55 5.59
CA PRO A 82 11.82 0.79 4.87
C PRO A 82 13.01 0.02 5.45
N LEU A 83 13.08 -0.13 6.78
CA LEU A 83 14.15 -0.86 7.45
C LEU A 83 14.13 -2.35 7.08
N PHE A 84 12.97 -3.01 7.16
CA PHE A 84 12.84 -4.40 6.73
C PHE A 84 13.05 -4.55 5.23
N GLY A 85 12.66 -3.56 4.42
CA GLY A 85 12.97 -3.52 2.99
C GLY A 85 14.47 -3.55 2.71
N ILE A 86 15.27 -2.72 3.41
CA ILE A 86 16.74 -2.71 3.31
C ILE A 86 17.33 -4.07 3.74
N MET A 87 16.81 -4.65 4.81
CA MET A 87 17.28 -5.96 5.29
C MET A 87 17.03 -7.06 4.27
N GLY A 88 15.82 -7.10 3.68
CA GLY A 88 15.44 -8.06 2.64
C GLY A 88 16.26 -7.92 1.35
N ASP A 89 16.65 -6.69 0.97
CA ASP A 89 17.51 -6.45 -0.19
C ASP A 89 18.94 -6.95 0.02
N ARG A 90 19.45 -6.83 1.25
CA ARG A 90 20.81 -7.33 1.58
C ARG A 90 20.89 -8.84 1.65
N LYS A 91 19.87 -9.47 2.23
CA LYS A 91 19.78 -10.92 2.40
C LYS A 91 18.34 -11.36 2.16
N PRO A 92 18.06 -12.33 1.26
CA PRO A 92 16.71 -12.82 1.03
C PRO A 92 16.07 -13.31 2.34
N MET A 93 15.05 -12.59 2.80
CA MET A 93 14.40 -12.84 4.09
C MET A 93 12.91 -13.13 3.90
N ARG A 94 12.55 -13.93 2.87
CA ARG A 94 11.16 -14.29 2.56
C ARG A 94 10.38 -14.89 3.75
N TRP A 95 11.09 -15.45 4.72
CA TRP A 95 10.50 -15.94 5.96
C TRP A 95 9.87 -14.84 6.82
N LEU A 96 10.29 -13.58 6.64
CA LEU A 96 9.68 -12.42 7.32
C LEU A 96 8.19 -12.28 7.01
N MET A 97 7.74 -12.67 5.81
CA MET A 97 6.31 -12.66 5.46
C MET A 97 5.51 -13.58 6.37
N PHE A 98 6.04 -14.78 6.65
CA PHE A 98 5.35 -15.77 7.48
C PHE A 98 5.33 -15.34 8.94
N VAL A 99 6.49 -14.94 9.46
CA VAL A 99 6.61 -14.43 10.84
C VAL A 99 5.82 -13.15 11.04
N GLY A 100 5.89 -12.22 10.07
CA GLY A 100 5.14 -10.96 10.10
C GLY A 100 3.62 -11.19 10.12
N CYS A 101 3.12 -12.13 9.32
CA CYS A 101 1.70 -12.50 9.32
C CYS A 101 1.25 -13.03 10.70
N VAL A 102 2.02 -13.96 11.30
CA VAL A 102 1.74 -14.53 12.62
C VAL A 102 1.82 -13.46 13.70
N LEU A 103 2.90 -12.68 13.71
CA LEU A 103 3.14 -11.64 14.72
C LEU A 103 2.06 -10.56 14.69
N CYS A 104 1.71 -10.08 13.48
CA CYS A 104 0.65 -9.10 13.30
C CYS A 104 -0.69 -9.62 13.86
N GLY A 105 -1.10 -10.83 13.45
CA GLY A 105 -2.39 -11.40 13.84
C GLY A 105 -2.47 -11.75 15.33
N THR A 106 -1.47 -12.45 15.88
CA THR A 106 -1.48 -12.86 17.29
C THR A 106 -1.38 -11.67 18.22
N ALA A 107 -0.53 -10.68 17.91
CA ALA A 107 -0.40 -9.48 18.71
C ALA A 107 -1.70 -8.66 18.69
N MET A 108 -2.34 -8.47 17.53
CA MET A 108 -3.59 -7.72 17.43
C MET A 108 -4.73 -8.41 18.21
N VAL A 109 -4.88 -9.72 18.07
CA VAL A 109 -5.88 -10.49 18.81
C VAL A 109 -5.67 -10.41 20.33
N SER A 110 -4.41 -10.40 20.79
CA SER A 110 -4.08 -10.33 22.21
C SER A 110 -4.52 -9.02 22.88
N VAL A 111 -4.66 -7.92 22.14
CA VAL A 111 -5.00 -6.58 22.65
C VAL A 111 -6.21 -6.60 23.60
N MET A 112 -7.24 -7.39 23.31
CA MET A 112 -8.46 -7.47 24.11
C MET A 112 -8.31 -8.25 25.45
N PHE A 113 -7.19 -8.95 25.62
CA PHE A 113 -6.96 -9.82 26.79
C PHE A 113 -5.88 -9.30 27.74
N LEU A 114 -5.21 -8.23 27.36
CA LEU A 114 -4.11 -7.68 28.14
C LEU A 114 -4.63 -6.87 29.34
N PRO A 115 -3.97 -6.97 30.50
CA PRO A 115 -4.48 -6.39 31.75
C PRO A 115 -4.16 -4.89 31.93
N THR A 116 -3.24 -4.33 31.13
CA THR A 116 -2.82 -2.92 31.28
C THR A 116 -2.68 -2.21 29.93
N TYR A 117 -2.91 -0.90 29.95
CA TYR A 117 -2.73 -0.05 28.75
C TYR A 117 -1.32 -0.13 28.16
N GLY A 118 -0.27 -0.18 29.01
CA GLY A 118 1.11 -0.32 28.53
C GLY A 118 1.34 -1.62 27.73
N LEU A 119 0.75 -2.72 28.15
CA LEU A 119 0.81 -3.99 27.41
C LEU A 119 -0.01 -3.94 26.11
N VAL A 120 -1.14 -3.21 26.09
CA VAL A 120 -1.89 -2.94 24.85
C VAL A 120 -1.03 -2.19 23.84
N ILE A 121 -0.35 -1.12 24.27
CA ILE A 121 0.60 -0.39 23.41
C ILE A 121 1.70 -1.33 22.89
N ALA A 122 2.29 -2.15 23.76
CA ALA A 122 3.32 -3.11 23.36
C ALA A 122 2.80 -4.12 22.31
N ALA A 123 1.59 -4.66 22.49
CA ALA A 123 0.97 -5.56 21.52
C ALA A 123 0.69 -4.85 20.18
N VAL A 124 0.22 -3.62 20.20
CA VAL A 124 0.00 -2.81 18.98
C VAL A 124 1.32 -2.52 18.26
N VAL A 125 2.40 -2.21 19.00
CA VAL A 125 3.76 -2.08 18.43
C VAL A 125 4.20 -3.39 17.77
N LEU A 126 4.02 -4.53 18.45
CA LEU A 126 4.36 -5.84 17.88
C LEU A 126 3.55 -6.16 16.63
N SER A 127 2.25 -5.83 16.62
CA SER A 127 1.40 -5.97 15.44
C SER A 127 1.90 -5.09 14.28
N GLY A 128 2.24 -3.84 14.57
CA GLY A 128 2.84 -2.92 13.58
C GLY A 128 4.17 -3.41 13.03
N ILE A 129 5.05 -3.97 13.88
CA ILE A 129 6.31 -4.61 13.46
C ILE A 129 6.00 -5.81 12.55
N GLY A 130 5.04 -6.66 12.92
CA GLY A 130 4.61 -7.81 12.11
C GLY A 130 4.13 -7.38 10.72
N SER A 131 3.29 -6.36 10.66
CA SER A 131 2.83 -5.74 9.40
C SER A 131 4.02 -5.20 8.59
N ALA A 132 4.94 -4.49 9.23
CA ALA A 132 6.13 -3.93 8.57
C ALA A 132 7.12 -4.99 8.06
N MET A 133 7.23 -6.14 8.72
CA MET A 133 7.99 -7.31 8.25
C MET A 133 7.36 -7.93 7.00
N PHE A 134 6.01 -7.98 6.95
CA PHE A 134 5.27 -8.62 5.89
C PHE A 134 5.35 -7.86 4.57
N HIS A 135 5.00 -6.57 4.58
CA HIS A 135 4.69 -5.80 3.36
C HIS A 135 5.84 -5.66 2.36
N PRO A 136 7.08 -5.26 2.72
CA PRO A 136 8.16 -5.10 1.75
C PRO A 136 8.53 -6.43 1.07
N GLU A 137 8.56 -7.50 1.86
CA GLU A 137 8.89 -8.84 1.37
C GLU A 137 7.78 -9.42 0.50
N ALA A 138 6.51 -9.22 0.90
CA ALA A 138 5.36 -9.66 0.12
C ALA A 138 5.26 -8.93 -1.22
N LEU A 139 5.47 -7.61 -1.23
CA LEU A 139 5.44 -6.81 -2.45
C LEU A 139 6.61 -7.12 -3.38
N SER A 140 7.79 -7.42 -2.83
CA SER A 140 8.93 -7.90 -3.59
C SER A 140 8.65 -9.30 -4.18
N ALA A 141 8.05 -10.22 -3.41
CA ALA A 141 7.64 -11.53 -3.89
C ALA A 141 6.52 -11.45 -4.95
N MET A 142 5.59 -10.50 -4.79
CA MET A 142 4.54 -10.24 -5.76
C MET A 142 5.12 -9.87 -7.13
N ARG A 143 6.16 -9.04 -7.17
CA ARG A 143 6.86 -8.71 -8.41
C ARG A 143 7.43 -9.95 -9.10
N ASP A 144 8.00 -10.89 -8.33
CA ASP A 144 8.57 -12.12 -8.88
C ASP A 144 7.51 -13.03 -9.53
N VAL A 145 6.31 -13.12 -8.94
CA VAL A 145 5.22 -13.96 -9.46
C VAL A 145 4.37 -13.29 -10.53
N SER A 146 4.54 -11.97 -10.74
CA SER A 146 3.77 -11.20 -11.72
C SER A 146 4.26 -11.36 -13.17
N GLY A 147 5.45 -11.88 -13.38
CA GLY A 147 6.01 -12.12 -14.71
C GLY A 147 6.19 -10.82 -15.51
N ASP A 148 5.57 -10.79 -16.70
CA ASP A 148 5.57 -9.66 -17.63
C ASP A 148 4.57 -8.54 -17.28
N LYS A 149 3.70 -8.78 -16.27
CA LYS A 149 2.60 -7.86 -15.85
C LYS A 149 2.72 -7.41 -14.40
N PRO A 150 3.79 -6.68 -14.03
CA PRO A 150 4.03 -6.27 -12.65
C PRO A 150 2.97 -5.32 -12.09
N GLU A 151 2.39 -4.44 -12.91
CA GLU A 151 1.33 -3.53 -12.49
C GLU A 151 0.04 -4.30 -12.16
N THR A 152 -0.35 -5.26 -12.99
CA THR A 152 -1.53 -6.12 -12.72
C THR A 152 -1.33 -6.94 -11.45
N GLY A 153 -0.17 -7.58 -11.26
CA GLY A 153 0.11 -8.33 -10.04
C GLY A 153 0.08 -7.46 -8.79
N THR A 154 0.72 -6.30 -8.84
CA THR A 154 0.71 -5.33 -7.75
C THR A 154 -0.70 -4.79 -7.48
N SER A 155 -1.54 -4.62 -8.51
CA SER A 155 -2.95 -4.23 -8.36
C SER A 155 -3.76 -5.27 -7.59
N VAL A 156 -3.60 -6.56 -7.91
CA VAL A 156 -4.26 -7.65 -7.18
C VAL A 156 -3.79 -7.71 -5.73
N PHE A 157 -2.49 -7.49 -5.49
CA PHE A 157 -1.94 -7.43 -4.13
C PHE A 157 -2.62 -6.32 -3.29
N PHE A 158 -2.68 -5.10 -3.80
CA PHE A 158 -3.31 -3.98 -3.08
C PHE A 158 -4.83 -4.11 -2.97
N PHE A 159 -5.49 -4.70 -3.96
CA PHE A 159 -6.91 -5.03 -3.84
C PHE A 159 -7.15 -5.94 -2.64
N GLY A 160 -6.33 -6.99 -2.47
CA GLY A 160 -6.40 -7.89 -1.31
C GLY A 160 -6.20 -7.18 0.01
N GLY A 161 -5.23 -6.27 0.11
CA GLY A 161 -5.00 -5.45 1.30
C GLY A 161 -6.21 -4.56 1.64
N ASN A 162 -6.70 -3.79 0.64
CA ASN A 162 -7.88 -2.94 0.81
C ASN A 162 -9.13 -3.75 1.23
N LEU A 163 -9.31 -4.94 0.64
CA LEU A 163 -10.38 -5.85 1.03
C LEU A 163 -10.22 -6.30 2.50
N GLY A 164 -9.01 -6.65 2.91
CA GLY A 164 -8.69 -6.98 4.31
C GLY A 164 -9.01 -5.83 5.24
N PHE A 165 -8.55 -4.64 4.91
CA PHE A 165 -8.79 -3.42 5.70
C PHE A 165 -10.28 -3.11 5.86
N ALA A 166 -11.09 -3.36 4.82
CA ALA A 166 -12.54 -3.17 4.86
C ALA A 166 -13.27 -4.28 5.64
N LEU A 167 -12.85 -5.55 5.49
CA LEU A 167 -13.49 -6.69 6.14
C LEU A 167 -13.09 -6.85 7.61
N GLY A 168 -11.92 -6.36 8.01
CA GLY A 168 -11.41 -6.46 9.38
C GLY A 168 -12.37 -5.91 10.43
N PRO A 169 -12.78 -4.63 10.33
CA PRO A 169 -13.75 -4.03 11.24
C PRO A 169 -15.09 -4.79 11.27
N LEU A 170 -15.60 -5.18 10.11
CA LEU A 170 -16.86 -5.92 10.00
C LEU A 170 -16.80 -7.25 10.72
N LEU A 171 -15.76 -8.04 10.47
CA LEU A 171 -15.56 -9.34 11.11
C LEU A 171 -15.37 -9.19 12.63
N ALA A 172 -14.52 -8.25 13.06
CA ALA A 172 -14.27 -8.00 14.47
C ALA A 172 -15.56 -7.59 15.21
N THR A 173 -16.35 -6.66 14.64
CA THR A 173 -17.63 -6.22 15.21
C THR A 173 -18.59 -7.39 15.36
N THR A 174 -18.75 -8.19 14.29
CA THR A 174 -19.68 -9.35 14.29
C THR A 174 -19.28 -10.38 15.32
N LEU A 175 -17.99 -10.74 15.41
CA LEU A 175 -17.49 -11.73 16.34
C LEU A 175 -17.62 -11.26 17.81
N ILE A 176 -17.30 -9.98 18.06
CA ILE A 176 -17.41 -9.39 19.40
C ILE A 176 -18.88 -9.25 19.81
N ALA A 177 -19.78 -8.89 18.90
CA ALA A 177 -21.21 -8.86 19.19
C ALA A 177 -21.77 -10.24 19.53
N ALA A 178 -21.27 -11.31 18.89
CA ALA A 178 -21.71 -12.68 19.12
C ALA A 178 -21.16 -13.30 20.41
N ALA A 179 -19.91 -13.03 20.82
CA ALA A 179 -19.22 -13.72 21.90
C ALA A 179 -18.47 -12.79 22.89
N GLY A 180 -18.82 -11.49 22.91
CA GLY A 180 -18.12 -10.50 23.73
C GLY A 180 -16.63 -10.43 23.41
N LYS A 181 -15.81 -10.12 24.42
CA LYS A 181 -14.35 -10.03 24.23
C LYS A 181 -13.72 -11.32 23.66
N PHE A 182 -14.30 -12.49 23.95
CA PHE A 182 -13.81 -13.77 23.44
C PHE A 182 -14.03 -13.93 21.93
N GLY A 183 -15.00 -13.19 21.34
CA GLY A 183 -15.17 -13.12 19.90
C GLY A 183 -13.92 -12.63 19.18
N ALA A 184 -13.11 -11.78 19.82
CA ALA A 184 -11.84 -11.32 19.25
C ALA A 184 -10.87 -12.48 18.93
N LEU A 185 -10.95 -13.63 19.63
CA LEU A 185 -10.16 -14.83 19.30
C LEU A 185 -10.46 -15.36 17.90
N GLY A 186 -11.69 -15.17 17.42
CA GLY A 186 -12.07 -15.57 16.06
C GLY A 186 -11.31 -14.80 14.98
N MET A 187 -10.75 -13.63 15.30
CA MET A 187 -9.89 -12.87 14.38
C MET A 187 -8.57 -13.60 14.06
N ILE A 188 -8.20 -14.65 14.81
CA ILE A 188 -7.04 -15.48 14.47
C ILE A 188 -7.27 -16.32 13.21
N VAL A 189 -8.52 -16.62 12.87
CA VAL A 189 -8.88 -17.49 11.74
C VAL A 189 -8.37 -16.92 10.40
N PRO A 190 -8.60 -15.65 10.05
CA PRO A 190 -7.99 -15.06 8.86
C PRO A 190 -6.46 -15.18 8.84
N THR A 191 -5.79 -14.99 9.99
CA THR A 191 -4.33 -15.13 10.09
C THR A 191 -3.88 -16.55 9.78
N VAL A 192 -4.57 -17.55 10.32
CA VAL A 192 -4.27 -18.97 10.06
C VAL A 192 -4.49 -19.31 8.59
N ILE A 193 -5.62 -18.87 8.00
CA ILE A 193 -5.91 -19.08 6.57
C ILE A 193 -4.84 -18.43 5.70
N GLY A 194 -4.52 -17.15 5.94
CA GLY A 194 -3.49 -16.42 5.20
C GLY A 194 -2.12 -17.09 5.31
N LEU A 195 -1.73 -17.52 6.51
CA LEU A 195 -0.48 -18.24 6.76
C LEU A 195 -0.43 -19.59 6.02
N VAL A 196 -1.48 -20.39 6.07
CA VAL A 196 -1.55 -21.70 5.39
C VAL A 196 -1.42 -21.50 3.87
N LEU A 197 -2.13 -20.52 3.30
CA LEU A 197 -2.06 -20.20 1.87
C LEU A 197 -0.67 -19.70 1.49
N LEU A 198 -0.03 -18.85 2.29
CA LEU A 198 1.36 -18.44 2.09
C LEU A 198 2.33 -19.61 2.16
N LEU A 199 2.24 -20.45 3.18
CA LEU A 199 3.11 -21.62 3.36
C LEU A 199 2.96 -22.63 2.23
N SER A 200 1.76 -22.81 1.68
CA SER A 200 1.52 -23.67 0.53
C SER A 200 2.34 -23.23 -0.70
N GLN A 201 2.66 -21.94 -0.79
CA GLN A 201 3.43 -21.32 -1.89
C GLN A 201 4.92 -21.10 -1.56
N ARG A 202 5.40 -21.53 -0.39
CA ARG A 202 6.78 -21.26 0.09
C ARG A 202 7.88 -21.59 -0.92
N ARG A 203 7.72 -22.68 -1.70
CA ARG A 203 8.72 -23.09 -2.70
C ARG A 203 8.77 -22.14 -3.91
N LEU A 204 7.63 -21.62 -4.35
CA LEU A 204 7.54 -20.63 -5.44
C LEU A 204 8.08 -19.28 -4.98
N ILE A 205 7.71 -18.85 -3.78
CA ILE A 205 8.17 -17.59 -3.18
C ILE A 205 9.69 -17.61 -2.97
N ALA A 206 10.26 -18.72 -2.53
CA ALA A 206 11.70 -18.85 -2.31
C ALA A 206 12.52 -18.82 -3.62
N ARG A 207 11.99 -19.34 -4.71
CA ARG A 207 12.68 -19.40 -6.03
C ARG A 207 12.76 -18.04 -6.72
N GLY A 208 11.82 -17.12 -6.46
CA GLY A 208 11.73 -15.81 -7.13
C GLY A 208 12.88 -14.86 -6.80
N GLY A 209 13.41 -14.90 -5.58
CA GLY A 209 14.46 -13.95 -5.12
C GLY A 209 15.77 -13.96 -5.93
N GLY A 210 16.06 -15.06 -6.65
CA GLY A 210 17.22 -15.18 -7.56
C GLY A 210 17.04 -14.46 -8.89
N VAL A 211 15.81 -14.43 -9.39
CA VAL A 211 15.48 -13.91 -10.74
C VAL A 211 15.57 -12.37 -10.77
N VAL A 212 15.14 -11.69 -9.71
CA VAL A 212 15.24 -10.21 -9.61
C VAL A 212 16.71 -9.78 -9.57
N LYS A 213 17.57 -10.49 -8.82
CA LYS A 213 19.01 -10.19 -8.78
C LYS A 213 19.69 -10.35 -10.15
N ALA A 214 19.37 -11.40 -10.90
CA ALA A 214 19.95 -11.63 -12.24
C ALA A 214 19.54 -10.53 -13.24
N ARG A 215 18.29 -10.06 -13.18
CA ARG A 215 17.79 -9.00 -14.07
C ARG A 215 18.37 -7.62 -13.70
N SER A 216 18.65 -7.36 -12.42
CA SER A 216 19.27 -6.12 -11.98
C SER A 216 20.70 -5.95 -12.49
N VAL A 217 21.47 -7.06 -12.57
CA VAL A 217 22.82 -7.07 -13.12
C VAL A 217 22.82 -6.78 -14.63
N ALA A 218 21.86 -7.33 -15.38
CA ALA A 218 21.72 -7.07 -16.81
C ALA A 218 21.27 -5.63 -17.13
N ALA A 219 20.44 -5.03 -16.26
CA ALA A 219 19.98 -3.64 -16.43
C ALA A 219 21.05 -2.59 -16.07
N GLN A 220 22.09 -2.96 -15.32
CA GLN A 220 23.20 -2.06 -14.95
C GLN A 220 24.13 -1.68 -16.11
N SER A 221 24.03 -2.34 -17.26
CA SER A 221 24.83 -1.97 -18.46
C SER A 221 24.43 -0.62 -19.08
N GLN A 222 23.28 -0.05 -18.70
CA GLN A 222 22.90 1.33 -19.03
C GLN A 222 23.06 2.21 -17.78
N ALA A 223 24.24 2.75 -17.57
CA ALA A 223 24.55 3.66 -16.45
C ALA A 223 23.76 4.95 -16.55
N SER A 224 22.50 4.93 -16.07
CA SER A 224 21.81 6.17 -15.74
C SER A 224 22.54 6.79 -14.54
N SER A 225 22.88 8.08 -14.62
CA SER A 225 23.55 8.80 -13.54
C SER A 225 22.76 8.58 -12.24
N ARG A 226 23.45 8.18 -11.14
CA ARG A 226 22.87 8.01 -9.80
C ARG A 226 21.96 9.19 -9.41
N ARG A 227 22.31 10.38 -9.83
CA ARG A 227 21.53 11.60 -9.63
C ARG A 227 20.16 11.52 -10.31
N ARG A 228 20.06 11.00 -11.56
CA ARG A 228 18.78 10.84 -12.26
C ARG A 228 17.87 9.85 -11.55
N VAL A 229 18.40 8.73 -11.07
CA VAL A 229 17.63 7.73 -10.32
C VAL A 229 17.07 8.33 -9.04
N VAL A 230 17.90 9.03 -8.25
CA VAL A 230 17.46 9.69 -7.01
C VAL A 230 16.35 10.70 -7.29
N TRP A 231 16.52 11.56 -8.31
CA TRP A 231 15.48 12.54 -8.68
C TRP A 231 14.18 11.87 -9.12
N LEU A 232 14.25 10.81 -9.92
CA LEU A 232 13.06 10.04 -10.32
C LEU A 232 12.34 9.44 -9.11
N VAL A 233 13.08 8.83 -8.20
CA VAL A 233 12.50 8.24 -6.98
C VAL A 233 11.85 9.32 -6.11
N VAL A 234 12.54 10.44 -5.84
CA VAL A 234 11.98 11.55 -5.08
C VAL A 234 10.72 12.11 -5.74
N PHE A 235 10.74 12.28 -7.06
CA PHE A 235 9.59 12.74 -7.84
C PHE A 235 8.38 11.78 -7.70
N LEU A 236 8.60 10.47 -7.84
CA LEU A 236 7.54 9.47 -7.70
C LEU A 236 7.00 9.40 -6.26
N LEU A 237 7.89 9.52 -5.27
CA LEU A 237 7.49 9.57 -3.86
C LEU A 237 6.68 10.83 -3.54
N ALA A 238 7.05 11.99 -4.11
CA ALA A 238 6.26 13.22 -3.98
C ALA A 238 4.86 13.08 -4.59
N LEU A 239 4.77 12.44 -5.77
CA LEU A 239 3.49 12.15 -6.42
C LEU A 239 2.61 11.22 -5.56
N ILE A 240 3.21 10.18 -4.94
CA ILE A 240 2.52 9.31 -3.99
C ILE A 240 2.04 10.12 -2.78
N ALA A 241 2.88 10.97 -2.21
CA ALA A 241 2.57 11.75 -1.02
C ALA A 241 1.38 12.70 -1.25
N ILE A 242 1.37 13.46 -2.34
CA ILE A 242 0.28 14.40 -2.66
C ILE A 242 -1.03 13.63 -2.89
N ARG A 243 -0.99 12.51 -3.59
CA ARG A 243 -2.19 11.69 -3.81
C ARG A 243 -2.71 11.05 -2.52
N SER A 244 -1.81 10.59 -1.64
CA SER A 244 -2.18 10.09 -0.30
C SER A 244 -2.82 11.21 0.54
N ALA A 245 -2.32 12.45 0.42
CA ALA A 245 -2.90 13.61 1.06
C ALA A 245 -4.35 13.89 0.59
N ILE A 246 -4.64 13.74 -0.72
CA ILE A 246 -6.01 13.87 -1.25
C ILE A 246 -6.92 12.84 -0.60
N LEU A 247 -6.54 11.56 -0.63
CA LEU A 247 -7.37 10.48 -0.08
C LEU A 247 -7.61 10.63 1.42
N SER A 248 -6.55 10.82 2.20
CA SER A 248 -6.66 10.98 3.66
C SER A 248 -7.36 12.28 4.05
N GLY A 249 -7.17 13.34 3.25
CA GLY A 249 -7.91 14.58 3.40
C GLY A 249 -9.41 14.38 3.24
N LEU A 250 -9.85 13.68 2.17
CA LEU A 250 -11.27 13.37 1.98
C LEU A 250 -11.81 12.51 3.12
N GLN A 251 -11.10 11.48 3.55
CA GLN A 251 -11.52 10.61 4.65
C GLN A 251 -11.71 11.37 5.97
N THR A 252 -10.87 12.36 6.23
CA THR A 252 -10.87 13.13 7.47
C THR A 252 -11.82 14.31 7.42
N PHE A 253 -11.82 15.06 6.32
CA PHE A 253 -12.52 16.35 6.28
C PHE A 253 -13.94 16.27 5.72
N ILE A 254 -14.34 15.21 5.00
CA ILE A 254 -15.74 15.00 4.63
C ILE A 254 -16.63 14.95 5.88
N PRO A 255 -16.38 14.08 6.87
CA PRO A 255 -17.21 14.06 8.07
C PRO A 255 -17.29 15.40 8.78
N LEU A 256 -16.15 16.08 8.96
CA LEU A 256 -16.10 17.38 9.65
C LEU A 256 -16.84 18.48 8.88
N TYR A 257 -16.72 18.50 7.55
CA TYR A 257 -17.37 19.49 6.70
C TYR A 257 -18.89 19.32 6.72
N PHE A 258 -19.38 18.10 6.56
CA PHE A 258 -20.82 17.81 6.51
C PHE A 258 -21.47 18.01 7.86
N ASP A 259 -20.83 17.62 8.96
CA ASP A 259 -21.31 17.87 10.32
C ASP A 259 -21.47 19.37 10.62
N ARG A 260 -20.56 20.20 10.12
CA ARG A 260 -20.54 21.64 10.42
C ARG A 260 -21.39 22.47 9.49
N TYR A 261 -21.51 22.11 8.21
CA TYR A 261 -22.07 22.98 7.16
C TYR A 261 -23.33 22.42 6.50
N THR A 262 -23.77 21.23 6.86
CA THR A 262 -24.93 20.60 6.26
C THR A 262 -25.83 19.96 7.32
N SER A 263 -27.06 19.60 6.92
CA SER A 263 -28.00 18.82 7.75
C SER A 263 -28.04 17.34 7.37
N VAL A 264 -27.04 16.86 6.63
CA VAL A 264 -26.95 15.45 6.21
C VAL A 264 -26.74 14.56 7.45
N PRO A 265 -27.53 13.48 7.59
CA PRO A 265 -27.38 12.55 8.72
C PRO A 265 -25.98 11.94 8.82
N HIS A 266 -25.45 11.77 10.03
CA HIS A 266 -24.13 11.17 10.25
C HIS A 266 -23.98 9.77 9.61
N SER A 267 -25.08 8.98 9.51
CA SER A 267 -25.07 7.69 8.83
C SER A 267 -24.80 7.81 7.33
N GLU A 268 -25.32 8.83 6.68
CA GLU A 268 -25.05 9.09 5.25
C GLU A 268 -23.62 9.56 5.03
N VAL A 269 -23.10 10.41 5.93
CA VAL A 269 -21.71 10.87 5.88
C VAL A 269 -20.74 9.69 6.06
N ALA A 270 -21.02 8.77 6.99
CA ALA A 270 -20.24 7.57 7.16
C ALA A 270 -20.28 6.68 5.91
N MET A 271 -21.44 6.59 5.25
CA MET A 271 -21.60 5.87 3.98
C MET A 271 -20.79 6.52 2.85
N MET A 272 -20.69 7.86 2.79
CA MET A 272 -19.84 8.56 1.81
C MET A 272 -18.38 8.12 1.92
N VAL A 273 -17.83 8.11 3.13
CA VAL A 273 -16.45 7.64 3.36
C VAL A 273 -16.28 6.16 3.01
N THR A 274 -17.28 5.35 3.33
CA THR A 274 -17.29 3.92 2.97
C THR A 274 -17.28 3.73 1.45
N VAL A 275 -18.11 4.47 0.71
CA VAL A 275 -18.14 4.42 -0.76
C VAL A 275 -16.80 4.83 -1.35
N LEU A 276 -16.18 5.91 -0.84
CA LEU A 276 -14.86 6.36 -1.29
C LEU A 276 -13.81 5.25 -1.16
N ILE A 277 -13.74 4.59 0.00
CA ILE A 277 -12.73 3.55 0.28
C ILE A 277 -13.04 2.27 -0.53
N PHE A 278 -14.30 1.84 -0.54
CA PHE A 278 -14.73 0.62 -1.21
C PHE A 278 -14.50 0.68 -2.72
N THR A 279 -14.91 1.77 -3.37
CA THR A 279 -14.65 1.96 -4.80
C THR A 279 -13.15 2.12 -5.09
N GLY A 280 -12.41 2.68 -4.15
CA GLY A 280 -10.95 2.76 -4.19
C GLY A 280 -10.28 1.39 -4.34
N ALA A 281 -10.78 0.35 -3.66
CA ALA A 281 -10.25 -1.00 -3.81
C ALA A 281 -10.37 -1.49 -5.26
N PHE A 282 -11.52 -1.29 -5.90
CA PHE A 282 -11.73 -1.65 -7.31
C PHE A 282 -10.89 -0.79 -8.26
N GLY A 283 -10.76 0.50 -7.98
CA GLY A 283 -9.86 1.38 -8.74
C GLY A 283 -8.42 0.88 -8.73
N THR A 284 -7.94 0.48 -7.58
CA THR A 284 -6.60 -0.13 -7.42
C THR A 284 -6.45 -1.39 -8.29
N LEU A 285 -7.47 -2.26 -8.31
CA LEU A 285 -7.46 -3.48 -9.12
C LEU A 285 -7.41 -3.18 -10.63
N MET A 286 -8.15 -2.17 -11.08
CA MET A 286 -8.20 -1.77 -12.49
C MET A 286 -6.90 -1.10 -12.96
N GLY A 287 -6.19 -0.40 -12.06
CA GLY A 287 -5.08 0.47 -12.39
C GLY A 287 -3.95 -0.22 -13.14
N GLY A 288 -3.52 -1.41 -12.72
CA GLY A 288 -2.48 -2.17 -13.39
C GLY A 288 -2.88 -2.59 -14.80
N THR A 289 -4.06 -3.18 -14.95
CA THR A 289 -4.55 -3.65 -16.26
C THR A 289 -4.75 -2.50 -17.26
N ILE A 290 -5.26 -1.37 -16.81
CA ILE A 290 -5.42 -0.17 -17.66
C ILE A 290 -4.05 0.39 -18.04
N SER A 291 -3.12 0.50 -17.08
CA SER A 291 -1.76 0.98 -17.33
C SER A 291 -1.00 0.15 -18.36
N GLU A 292 -1.17 -1.17 -18.33
CA GLU A 292 -0.54 -2.07 -19.31
C GLU A 292 -1.11 -1.91 -20.72
N ARG A 293 -2.32 -1.36 -20.88
CA ARG A 293 -2.99 -1.14 -22.18
C ARG A 293 -2.70 0.24 -22.76
N ILE A 294 -2.91 1.30 -21.97
CA ILE A 294 -2.84 2.69 -22.46
C ILE A 294 -1.57 3.44 -22.03
N GLY A 295 -0.70 2.79 -21.24
CA GLY A 295 0.54 3.39 -20.72
C GLY A 295 0.37 4.05 -19.35
N ARG A 296 1.49 4.21 -18.66
CA ARG A 296 1.55 4.72 -17.26
C ARG A 296 1.12 6.18 -17.16
N ARG A 297 1.72 7.02 -18.01
CA ARG A 297 1.43 8.46 -18.07
C ARG A 297 -0.03 8.71 -18.36
N ASN A 298 -0.58 8.08 -19.41
CA ASN A 298 -1.97 8.26 -19.82
C ASN A 298 -2.94 7.83 -18.72
N THR A 299 -2.67 6.71 -18.06
CA THR A 299 -3.49 6.22 -16.93
C THR A 299 -3.48 7.21 -15.77
N MET A 300 -2.32 7.72 -15.38
CA MET A 300 -2.20 8.69 -14.29
C MET A 300 -2.87 10.02 -14.62
N CYS A 301 -2.66 10.54 -15.84
CA CYS A 301 -3.28 11.77 -16.30
C CYS A 301 -4.80 11.65 -16.37
N MET A 302 -5.30 10.57 -16.99
CA MET A 302 -6.73 10.28 -17.06
C MET A 302 -7.35 10.20 -15.66
N ALA A 303 -6.71 9.47 -14.75
CA ALA A 303 -7.20 9.33 -13.39
C ALA A 303 -7.36 10.69 -12.69
N MET A 304 -6.39 11.58 -12.80
CA MET A 304 -6.45 12.89 -12.13
C MET A 304 -7.48 13.84 -12.75
N VAL A 305 -7.69 13.79 -14.06
CA VAL A 305 -8.77 14.54 -14.73
C VAL A 305 -10.14 14.08 -14.23
N VAL A 306 -10.34 12.76 -14.16
CA VAL A 306 -11.60 12.18 -13.66
C VAL A 306 -11.81 12.52 -12.18
N VAL A 307 -10.76 12.44 -11.35
CA VAL A 307 -10.84 12.82 -9.92
C VAL A 307 -11.24 14.28 -9.76
N LEU A 308 -10.59 15.20 -10.49
CA LEU A 308 -10.93 16.62 -10.45
C LEU A 308 -12.41 16.86 -10.80
N ALA A 309 -12.87 16.30 -11.93
CA ALA A 309 -14.25 16.43 -12.36
C ALA A 309 -15.23 15.83 -11.33
N ALA A 310 -14.93 14.65 -10.81
CA ALA A 310 -15.74 13.99 -9.80
C ALA A 310 -15.83 14.78 -8.49
N LEU A 311 -14.71 15.34 -7.99
CA LEU A 311 -14.71 16.17 -6.79
C LEU A 311 -15.43 17.50 -6.99
N LEU A 312 -15.35 18.12 -8.18
CA LEU A 312 -16.11 19.33 -8.50
C LEU A 312 -17.63 19.04 -8.52
N VAL A 313 -18.04 17.87 -9.03
CA VAL A 313 -19.44 17.41 -8.97
C VAL A 313 -19.82 17.14 -7.51
N PHE A 314 -19.00 16.40 -6.75
CA PHE A 314 -19.24 16.07 -5.35
C PHE A 314 -19.52 17.31 -4.48
N MET A 315 -18.78 18.39 -4.70
CA MET A 315 -18.94 19.65 -3.95
C MET A 315 -20.21 20.42 -4.29
N ARG A 316 -20.94 20.07 -5.36
CA ARG A 316 -22.15 20.77 -5.84
C ARG A 316 -23.39 19.90 -5.89
N ALA A 317 -23.21 18.58 -5.97
CA ALA A 317 -24.29 17.63 -6.09
C ALA A 317 -24.89 17.31 -4.71
N GLU A 318 -26.12 16.79 -4.73
CA GLU A 318 -26.81 16.27 -3.56
C GLU A 318 -27.34 14.86 -3.82
N GLY A 319 -27.63 14.11 -2.76
CA GLY A 319 -28.21 12.78 -2.83
C GLY A 319 -27.36 11.77 -3.60
N VAL A 320 -27.98 10.96 -4.44
CA VAL A 320 -27.31 9.86 -5.17
C VAL A 320 -26.14 10.34 -6.04
N ALA A 321 -26.28 11.49 -6.69
CA ALA A 321 -25.23 12.02 -7.56
C ALA A 321 -23.94 12.32 -6.78
N GLN A 322 -24.05 12.76 -5.53
CA GLN A 322 -22.92 13.02 -4.63
C GLN A 322 -22.19 11.71 -4.29
N PHE A 323 -22.92 10.64 -3.98
CA PHE A 323 -22.33 9.32 -3.71
C PHE A 323 -21.63 8.75 -4.96
N VAL A 324 -22.25 8.87 -6.12
CA VAL A 324 -21.66 8.41 -7.39
C VAL A 324 -20.38 9.17 -7.69
N ALA A 325 -20.40 10.49 -7.56
CA ALA A 325 -19.22 11.32 -7.78
C ALA A 325 -18.08 10.94 -6.84
N LEU A 326 -18.37 10.75 -5.53
CA LEU A 326 -17.38 10.35 -4.57
C LEU A 326 -16.84 8.93 -4.81
N GLY A 327 -17.71 8.01 -5.24
CA GLY A 327 -17.30 6.66 -5.64
C GLY A 327 -16.36 6.67 -6.85
N VAL A 328 -16.67 7.49 -7.86
CA VAL A 328 -15.77 7.70 -9.01
C VAL A 328 -14.45 8.31 -8.55
N ALA A 329 -14.47 9.34 -7.70
CA ALA A 329 -13.26 9.93 -7.15
C ALA A 329 -12.40 8.88 -6.42
N GLY A 330 -13.00 8.06 -5.54
CA GLY A 330 -12.32 6.99 -4.81
C GLY A 330 -11.61 6.00 -5.73
N ALA A 331 -12.31 5.49 -6.73
CA ALA A 331 -11.76 4.56 -7.70
C ALA A 331 -10.56 5.15 -8.46
N PHE A 332 -10.67 6.38 -8.94
CA PHE A 332 -9.62 6.99 -9.76
C PHE A 332 -8.46 7.59 -8.93
N ILE A 333 -8.65 7.99 -7.67
CA ILE A 333 -7.55 8.38 -6.77
C ILE A 333 -6.60 7.21 -6.51
N THR A 334 -7.13 6.01 -6.31
CA THR A 334 -6.33 4.83 -5.96
C THR A 334 -5.77 4.10 -7.17
N MET A 335 -6.37 4.25 -8.35
CA MET A 335 -5.96 3.60 -9.60
C MET A 335 -4.46 3.72 -9.92
N PRO A 336 -3.78 4.87 -9.76
CA PRO A 336 -2.34 5.01 -10.02
C PRO A 336 -1.41 4.38 -8.98
N TRP A 337 -1.95 3.86 -7.88
CA TRP A 337 -1.12 3.37 -6.77
C TRP A 337 -0.18 2.24 -7.17
N PRO A 338 -0.65 1.12 -7.76
CA PRO A 338 0.20 0.01 -8.16
C PRO A 338 1.27 0.43 -9.17
N ILE A 339 0.90 1.33 -10.08
CA ILE A 339 1.79 1.88 -11.12
C ILE A 339 2.97 2.60 -10.46
N SER A 340 2.67 3.50 -9.52
CA SER A 340 3.69 4.27 -8.80
C SER A 340 4.68 3.38 -8.05
N VAL A 341 4.18 2.34 -7.37
CA VAL A 341 5.00 1.37 -6.65
C VAL A 341 5.92 0.62 -7.59
N VAL A 342 5.40 0.08 -8.69
CA VAL A 342 6.20 -0.65 -9.69
C VAL A 342 7.27 0.26 -10.28
N MET A 343 6.96 1.52 -10.57
CA MET A 343 7.93 2.48 -11.10
C MET A 343 9.09 2.74 -10.13
N VAL A 344 8.81 2.89 -8.83
CA VAL A 344 9.86 3.05 -7.81
C VAL A 344 10.72 1.78 -7.71
N GLN A 345 10.09 0.59 -7.76
CA GLN A 345 10.82 -0.69 -7.79
C GLN A 345 11.71 -0.84 -9.03
N GLU A 346 11.24 -0.39 -10.21
CA GLU A 346 12.04 -0.41 -11.45
C GLU A 346 13.17 0.61 -11.42
N ALA A 347 12.97 1.77 -10.78
CA ALA A 347 14.02 2.76 -10.57
C ALA A 347 15.10 2.28 -9.57
N MET A 348 14.76 1.34 -8.68
CA MET A 348 15.65 0.79 -7.66
C MET A 348 15.78 -0.74 -7.78
N PRO A 349 16.24 -1.29 -8.91
CA PRO A 349 16.18 -2.74 -9.18
C PRO A 349 17.01 -3.59 -8.21
N ASN A 350 18.06 -3.02 -7.61
CA ASN A 350 18.89 -3.68 -6.62
C ASN A 350 18.35 -3.55 -5.18
N ASN A 351 17.34 -2.69 -4.96
CA ASN A 351 16.77 -2.37 -3.66
C ASN A 351 15.23 -2.36 -3.73
N VAL A 352 14.66 -3.47 -4.24
CA VAL A 352 13.21 -3.60 -4.45
C VAL A 352 12.45 -3.61 -3.13
N GLY A 353 13.01 -4.20 -2.08
CA GLY A 353 12.46 -4.19 -0.73
C GLY A 353 12.43 -2.80 -0.14
N LEU A 354 13.53 -2.03 -0.25
CA LEU A 354 13.57 -0.63 0.15
C LEU A 354 12.57 0.22 -0.64
N ALA A 355 12.50 0.05 -1.96
CA ALA A 355 11.53 0.73 -2.82
C ALA A 355 10.09 0.49 -2.33
N SER A 356 9.77 -0.77 -2.03
CA SER A 356 8.46 -1.17 -1.49
C SER A 356 8.18 -0.56 -0.13
N GLY A 357 9.14 -0.64 0.79
CA GLY A 357 9.03 -0.07 2.13
C GLY A 357 8.91 1.46 2.13
N LEU A 358 9.65 2.15 1.27
CA LEU A 358 9.55 3.61 1.11
C LEU A 358 8.19 4.03 0.57
N THR A 359 7.67 3.36 -0.46
CA THR A 359 6.39 3.71 -1.06
C THR A 359 5.22 3.54 -0.09
N LEU A 360 5.22 2.47 0.69
CA LEU A 360 4.18 2.20 1.69
C LEU A 360 4.36 3.05 2.94
N GLY A 361 5.57 3.09 3.51
CA GLY A 361 5.86 3.88 4.71
C GLY A 361 5.64 5.37 4.51
N LEU A 362 6.09 5.93 3.37
CA LEU A 362 5.88 7.32 3.05
C LEU A 362 4.39 7.65 2.87
N ALA A 363 3.60 6.74 2.29
CA ALA A 363 2.18 6.97 2.13
C ALA A 363 1.48 7.19 3.47
N TYR A 364 1.78 6.37 4.47
CA TYR A 364 1.25 6.54 5.83
C TYR A 364 1.76 7.81 6.50
N GLY A 365 3.07 8.07 6.44
CA GLY A 365 3.68 9.26 7.04
C GLY A 365 3.21 10.56 6.39
N ALA A 366 3.18 10.61 5.05
CA ALA A 366 2.73 11.79 4.31
C ALA A 366 1.23 12.07 4.53
N SER A 367 0.40 11.04 4.65
CA SER A 367 -1.02 11.17 4.97
C SER A 367 -1.23 11.87 6.32
N GLY A 368 -0.55 11.42 7.37
CA GLY A 368 -0.66 12.00 8.69
C GLY A 368 -0.21 13.46 8.72
N LEU A 369 0.94 13.77 8.09
CA LEU A 369 1.45 15.14 8.01
C LEU A 369 0.49 16.05 7.22
N ALA A 370 -0.01 15.58 6.08
CA ALA A 370 -0.93 16.35 5.25
C ALA A 370 -2.22 16.67 5.98
N VAL A 371 -2.82 15.69 6.68
CA VAL A 371 -4.03 15.90 7.49
C VAL A 371 -3.77 16.91 8.60
N SER A 372 -2.62 16.85 9.27
CA SER A 372 -2.25 17.83 10.31
C SER A 372 -2.11 19.25 9.73
N LEU A 373 -1.45 19.41 8.59
CA LEU A 373 -1.32 20.72 7.92
C LEU A 373 -2.67 21.26 7.44
N MET A 374 -3.53 20.39 6.88
CA MET A 374 -4.89 20.75 6.48
C MET A 374 -5.75 21.11 7.69
N GLY A 375 -5.56 20.44 8.84
CA GLY A 375 -6.22 20.79 10.10
C GLY A 375 -5.86 22.19 10.56
N GLY A 376 -4.57 22.55 10.58
CA GLY A 376 -4.12 23.91 10.87
C GLY A 376 -4.67 24.95 9.88
N MET A 377 -4.82 24.59 8.60
CA MET A 377 -5.49 25.44 7.61
C MET A 377 -6.99 25.61 7.94
N ALA A 378 -7.66 24.53 8.39
CA ALA A 378 -9.07 24.58 8.77
C ALA A 378 -9.31 25.52 9.95
N ASP A 379 -8.40 25.57 10.92
CA ASP A 379 -8.49 26.46 12.09
C ASP A 379 -8.40 27.94 11.69
N VAL A 380 -7.65 28.29 10.64
CA VAL A 380 -7.43 29.67 10.19
C VAL A 380 -8.39 30.08 9.07
N ALA A 381 -8.59 29.22 8.06
CA ALA A 381 -9.32 29.53 6.83
C ALA A 381 -10.69 28.82 6.73
N GLY A 382 -10.99 27.93 7.68
CA GLY A 382 -12.23 27.15 7.72
C GLY A 382 -12.19 25.88 6.85
N LEU A 383 -13.10 24.95 7.13
CA LEU A 383 -13.22 23.68 6.40
C LEU A 383 -13.53 23.84 4.90
N PRO A 384 -14.31 24.86 4.42
CA PRO A 384 -14.52 25.08 3.00
C PRO A 384 -13.22 25.32 2.22
N ALA A 385 -12.24 26.03 2.81
CA ALA A 385 -10.94 26.26 2.19
C ALA A 385 -10.15 24.94 2.05
N VAL A 386 -10.20 24.07 3.05
CA VAL A 386 -9.56 22.75 3.02
C VAL A 386 -10.21 21.87 1.96
N MET A 387 -11.53 21.81 1.87
CA MET A 387 -12.23 21.05 0.85
C MET A 387 -11.92 21.55 -0.56
N THR A 388 -11.80 22.88 -0.72
CA THR A 388 -11.36 23.48 -1.98
C THR A 388 -9.93 23.07 -2.34
N LEU A 389 -9.00 23.14 -1.38
CA LEU A 389 -7.62 22.69 -1.57
C LEU A 389 -7.60 21.22 -2.03
N ILE A 390 -8.27 20.32 -1.30
CA ILE A 390 -8.33 18.88 -1.64
C ILE A 390 -8.88 18.68 -3.05
N THR A 391 -9.93 19.42 -3.44
CA THR A 391 -10.55 19.35 -4.76
C THR A 391 -9.60 19.80 -5.88
N LEU A 392 -8.70 20.74 -5.63
CA LEU A 392 -7.76 21.28 -6.62
C LEU A 392 -6.41 20.55 -6.67
N LEU A 393 -6.01 19.82 -5.62
CA LEU A 393 -4.76 19.05 -5.60
C LEU A 393 -4.59 18.08 -6.79
N PRO A 394 -5.63 17.45 -7.36
CA PRO A 394 -5.50 16.64 -8.58
C PRO A 394 -4.87 17.38 -9.75
N ILE A 395 -4.98 18.72 -9.84
CA ILE A 395 -4.34 19.54 -10.89
C ILE A 395 -2.82 19.45 -10.76
N ALA A 396 -2.29 19.55 -9.53
CA ALA A 396 -0.85 19.42 -9.30
C ALA A 396 -0.36 18.00 -9.65
N VAL A 397 -1.10 16.97 -9.24
CA VAL A 397 -0.77 15.57 -9.56
C VAL A 397 -0.85 15.32 -11.06
N PHE A 398 -1.84 15.88 -11.76
CA PHE A 398 -1.95 15.83 -13.22
C PHE A 398 -0.73 16.46 -13.88
N GLY A 399 -0.35 17.68 -13.48
CA GLY A 399 0.83 18.36 -14.00
C GLY A 399 2.11 17.55 -13.82
N MET A 400 2.29 16.94 -12.64
CA MET A 400 3.40 16.02 -12.39
C MET A 400 3.29 14.76 -13.26
N SER A 401 2.11 14.20 -13.45
CA SER A 401 1.89 12.98 -14.23
C SER A 401 2.32 13.12 -15.70
N LEU A 402 2.31 14.33 -16.28
CA LEU A 402 2.80 14.59 -17.62
C LEU A 402 4.29 14.27 -17.81
N PHE A 403 5.07 14.31 -16.73
CA PHE A 403 6.50 14.02 -16.73
C PHE A 403 6.83 12.58 -16.32
N VAL A 404 5.82 11.76 -16.08
CA VAL A 404 6.01 10.34 -15.77
C VAL A 404 6.59 9.62 -16.99
N PRO A 405 7.73 8.88 -16.83
CA PRO A 405 8.31 8.13 -17.93
C PRO A 405 7.43 6.95 -18.32
N GLU A 406 7.26 6.73 -19.62
CA GLU A 406 6.62 5.54 -20.15
C GLU A 406 7.56 4.33 -20.08
N ARG A 407 6.99 3.14 -20.03
CA ARG A 407 7.75 1.90 -20.13
C ARG A 407 8.31 1.78 -21.55
N ALA A 408 9.61 1.54 -21.69
CA ALA A 408 10.18 1.19 -22.99
C ALA A 408 9.49 -0.11 -23.47
N ARG A 409 8.82 -0.05 -24.60
CA ARG A 409 8.13 -1.18 -25.24
C ARG A 409 9.12 -2.17 -25.82
#